data_4923a8b620ec32f2d001966880b375f4
#
_entry.id   4923a8b620ec32f2d001966880b375f4
#
_cell.length_a   1.000
_cell.length_b   1.000
_cell.length_c   1.000
_cell.angle_alpha   90.00
_cell.angle_beta   90.00
_cell.angle_gamma   90.00
#
_symmetry.space_group_name_H-M   'P 1'
#
loop_
_entity.id
_entity.type
_entity.pdbx_description
1 polymer ?
#
loop_
_entity_poly.entity_id
_entity_poly.type
_entity_poly.pdbx_seq_one_letter_code
_entity_poly.pdbx_strand_id
1 'polypeptide(L)'
;MHYLIILGIIIFLSIADFITGIIKAYVNNNISSSKMRKGGLNKLATIIVQTVSIGLEIGLNFIGKYYGHVDFTNVLGKFTVISVFTYIVIMEIISLLENYIAINPSAKWAKAIIKKFKDFESEENEK
;
A
#
# COMPACT_ATOMS: atom_id res chain seq x y z
N MET A 1 -11.07 -11.75 -12.73
CA MET A 1 -11.72 -11.50 -11.41
C MET A 1 -10.72 -11.13 -10.30
N HIS A 2 -9.58 -11.84 -10.17
CA HIS A 2 -8.59 -11.57 -9.10
C HIS A 2 -7.98 -10.15 -9.12
N TYR A 3 -7.75 -9.54 -10.28
CA TYR A 3 -7.25 -8.15 -10.36
C TYR A 3 -8.22 -7.14 -9.78
N LEU A 4 -9.52 -7.34 -9.95
CA LEU A 4 -10.54 -6.48 -9.34
C LEU A 4 -10.54 -6.59 -7.81
N ILE A 5 -10.25 -7.79 -7.28
CA ILE A 5 -10.12 -8.01 -5.83
C ILE A 5 -8.88 -7.27 -5.30
N ILE A 6 -7.74 -7.40 -5.97
CA ILE A 6 -6.49 -6.70 -5.61
C ILE A 6 -6.71 -5.19 -5.56
N LEU A 7 -7.26 -4.62 -6.64
CA LEU A 7 -7.56 -3.17 -6.69
C LEU A 7 -8.61 -2.77 -5.65
N GLY A 8 -9.63 -3.59 -5.45
CA GLY A 8 -10.67 -3.34 -4.44
C GLY A 8 -10.11 -3.27 -3.02
N ILE A 9 -9.19 -4.16 -2.64
CA ILE A 9 -8.53 -4.15 -1.33
C ILE A 9 -7.70 -2.87 -1.17
N ILE A 10 -6.91 -2.49 -2.18
CA ILE A 10 -6.08 -1.28 -2.11
C ILE A 10 -6.95 -0.03 -2.00
N ILE A 11 -8.00 0.08 -2.81
CA ILE A 11 -8.93 1.21 -2.75
C ILE A 11 -9.58 1.30 -1.38
N PHE A 12 -10.04 0.17 -0.84
CA PHE A 12 -10.65 0.12 0.48
C PHE A 12 -9.68 0.59 1.58
N LEU A 13 -8.45 0.05 1.60
CA LEU A 13 -7.44 0.44 2.58
C LEU A 13 -7.04 1.92 2.43
N SER A 14 -6.88 2.40 1.20
CA SER A 14 -6.55 3.80 0.91
C SER A 14 -7.64 4.76 1.39
N ILE A 15 -8.91 4.41 1.21
CA ILE A 15 -10.04 5.19 1.72
C ILE A 15 -10.04 5.18 3.25
N ALA A 16 -9.86 4.01 3.87
CA ALA A 16 -9.84 3.87 5.32
C ALA A 16 -8.70 4.70 5.94
N ASP A 17 -7.48 4.63 5.37
CA ASP A 17 -6.35 5.44 5.82
C ASP A 17 -6.60 6.95 5.63
N PHE A 18 -7.17 7.36 4.50
CA PHE A 18 -7.51 8.75 4.26
C PHE A 18 -8.52 9.28 5.28
N ILE A 19 -9.59 8.52 5.57
CA ILE A 19 -10.60 8.88 6.57
C ILE A 19 -9.97 8.98 7.96
N THR A 20 -9.19 7.99 8.38
CA THR A 20 -8.51 8.03 9.69
C THR A 20 -7.51 9.17 9.80
N GLY A 21 -6.85 9.54 8.71
CA GLY A 21 -6.00 10.72 8.62
C GLY A 21 -6.76 12.03 8.83
N ILE A 22 -7.98 12.15 8.29
CA ILE A 22 -8.87 13.30 8.52
C ILE A 22 -9.30 13.35 10.00
N ILE A 23 -9.72 12.22 10.58
CA ILE A 23 -10.12 12.13 11.99
C ILE A 23 -8.95 12.57 12.89
N LYS A 24 -7.75 12.07 12.64
CA LYS A 24 -6.53 12.48 13.34
C LYS A 24 -6.30 14.00 13.26
N ALA A 25 -6.43 14.57 12.06
CA ALA A 25 -6.27 16.00 11.87
C ALA A 25 -7.31 16.82 12.65
N TYR A 26 -8.55 16.32 12.71
CA TYR A 26 -9.62 16.94 13.48
C TYR A 26 -9.36 16.88 14.99
N VAL A 27 -9.02 15.70 15.52
CA VAL A 27 -8.71 15.49 16.95
C VAL A 27 -7.55 16.35 17.41
N ASN A 28 -6.54 16.53 16.57
CA ASN A 28 -5.35 17.32 16.89
C ASN A 28 -5.47 18.82 16.52
N ASN A 29 -6.66 19.28 16.15
CA ASN A 29 -6.90 20.67 15.70
C ASN A 29 -5.92 21.16 14.61
N ASN A 30 -5.50 20.27 13.70
CA ASN A 30 -4.52 20.53 12.65
C ASN A 30 -5.08 20.18 11.26
N ILE A 31 -6.27 20.68 10.97
CA ILE A 31 -6.89 20.50 9.65
C ILE A 31 -6.22 21.43 8.64
N SER A 32 -5.74 20.85 7.52
CA SER A 32 -5.12 21.59 6.43
C SER A 32 -5.58 21.04 5.09
N SER A 33 -6.26 21.87 4.30
CA SER A 33 -6.71 21.50 2.94
C SER A 33 -5.54 21.09 2.04
N SER A 34 -4.38 21.70 2.19
CA SER A 34 -3.18 21.35 1.43
C SER A 34 -2.67 19.94 1.78
N LYS A 35 -2.62 19.59 3.08
CA LYS A 35 -2.22 18.25 3.53
C LYS A 35 -3.22 17.19 3.06
N MET A 36 -4.53 17.47 3.14
CA MET A 36 -5.58 16.57 2.69
C MET A 36 -5.48 16.32 1.17
N ARG A 37 -5.29 17.36 0.38
CA ARG A 37 -5.10 17.23 -1.08
C ARG A 37 -3.86 16.40 -1.41
N LYS A 38 -2.72 16.66 -0.76
CA LYS A 38 -1.50 15.88 -0.94
C LYS A 38 -1.70 14.41 -0.57
N GLY A 39 -2.39 14.13 0.54
CA GLY A 39 -2.75 12.77 0.96
C GLY A 39 -3.58 12.05 -0.10
N GLY A 40 -4.64 12.70 -0.60
CA GLY A 40 -5.48 12.14 -1.67
C GLY A 40 -4.72 11.85 -2.97
N LEU A 41 -3.83 12.76 -3.40
CA LEU A 41 -2.99 12.55 -4.57
C LEU A 41 -2.02 11.38 -4.39
N ASN A 42 -1.43 11.20 -3.21
CA ASN A 42 -0.59 10.05 -2.92
C ASN A 42 -1.37 8.72 -3.03
N LYS A 43 -2.63 8.69 -2.57
CA LYS A 43 -3.48 7.50 -2.70
C LYS A 43 -3.81 7.17 -4.15
N LEU A 44 -4.09 8.19 -4.96
CA LEU A 44 -4.27 8.01 -6.40
C LEU A 44 -3.00 7.45 -7.07
N ALA A 45 -1.83 7.99 -6.74
CA ALA A 45 -0.56 7.49 -7.25
C ALA A 45 -0.33 6.01 -6.89
N THR A 46 -0.66 5.60 -5.68
CA THR A 46 -0.56 4.20 -5.22
C THR A 46 -1.46 3.28 -6.06
N ILE A 47 -2.70 3.67 -6.33
CA ILE A 47 -3.62 2.90 -7.17
C ILE A 47 -3.08 2.79 -8.61
N ILE A 48 -2.51 3.87 -9.15
CA ILE A 48 -1.87 3.86 -10.48
C ILE A 48 -0.70 2.88 -10.53
N VAL A 49 0.19 2.89 -9.52
CA VAL A 49 1.34 1.97 -9.44
C VAL A 49 0.87 0.50 -9.45
N GLN A 50 -0.16 0.17 -8.68
CA GLN A 50 -0.72 -1.19 -8.73
C GLN A 50 -1.35 -1.51 -10.08
N THR A 51 -2.04 -0.58 -10.70
CA THR A 51 -2.63 -0.79 -12.03
C THR A 51 -1.55 -1.05 -13.08
N VAL A 52 -0.44 -0.31 -13.01
CA VAL A 52 0.73 -0.51 -13.89
C VAL A 52 1.35 -1.90 -13.67
N SER A 53 1.48 -2.36 -12.42
CA SER A 53 2.02 -3.69 -12.14
C SER A 53 1.15 -4.82 -12.73
N ILE A 54 -0.17 -4.68 -12.69
CA ILE A 54 -1.11 -5.59 -13.36
C ILE A 54 -0.95 -5.54 -14.88
N GLY A 55 -0.80 -4.35 -15.45
CA GLY A 55 -0.54 -4.18 -16.88
C GLY A 55 0.76 -4.85 -17.33
N LEU A 56 1.81 -4.78 -16.49
CA LEU A 56 3.08 -5.46 -16.74
C LEU A 56 2.92 -6.99 -16.71
N GLU A 57 2.15 -7.57 -15.77
CA GLU A 57 1.87 -9.01 -15.77
C GLU A 57 1.18 -9.44 -17.05
N ILE A 58 0.15 -8.71 -17.47
CA ILE A 58 -0.60 -9.01 -18.70
C ILE A 58 0.33 -8.91 -19.92
N GLY A 59 1.14 -7.86 -20.00
CA GLY A 59 2.11 -7.66 -21.08
C GLY A 59 3.18 -8.75 -21.14
N LEU A 60 3.75 -9.11 -19.98
CA LEU A 60 4.74 -10.20 -19.89
C LEU A 60 4.16 -11.54 -20.34
N ASN A 61 2.92 -11.86 -19.95
CA ASN A 61 2.25 -13.07 -20.37
C ASN A 61 2.00 -13.11 -21.90
N PHE A 62 1.68 -11.95 -22.49
CA PHE A 62 1.54 -11.84 -23.94
C PHE A 62 2.88 -12.08 -24.66
N ILE A 63 3.95 -11.43 -24.20
CA ILE A 63 5.30 -11.58 -24.73
C ILE A 63 5.79 -13.02 -24.59
N GLY A 64 5.57 -13.64 -23.42
CA GLY A 64 5.94 -15.03 -23.16
C GLY A 64 5.31 -16.03 -24.14
N LYS A 65 4.04 -15.81 -24.49
CA LYS A 65 3.35 -16.61 -25.52
C LYS A 65 3.98 -16.43 -26.89
N TYR A 66 4.36 -15.22 -27.24
CA TYR A 66 4.96 -14.93 -28.54
C TYR A 66 6.37 -15.54 -28.71
N TYR A 67 7.18 -15.50 -27.65
CA TYR A 67 8.56 -16.01 -27.68
C TYR A 67 8.74 -17.43 -27.14
N GLY A 68 7.67 -18.12 -26.75
CA GLY A 68 7.72 -19.48 -26.23
C GLY A 68 8.25 -19.64 -24.80
N HIS A 69 8.27 -18.55 -24.01
CA HIS A 69 8.75 -18.53 -22.63
C HIS A 69 7.62 -18.28 -21.60
N VAL A 70 6.50 -18.96 -21.78
CA VAL A 70 5.25 -18.70 -21.01
C VAL A 70 5.45 -18.89 -19.51
N ASP A 71 6.16 -19.95 -19.09
CA ASP A 71 6.31 -20.27 -17.67
C ASP A 71 7.11 -19.20 -16.94
N PHE A 72 8.23 -18.79 -17.52
CA PHE A 72 9.09 -17.75 -16.94
C PHE A 72 8.37 -16.41 -16.83
N THR A 73 7.74 -15.96 -17.91
CA THR A 73 7.05 -14.65 -17.93
C THR A 73 5.82 -14.63 -17.02
N ASN A 74 5.13 -15.76 -16.88
CA ASN A 74 3.98 -15.89 -15.98
C ASN A 74 4.42 -15.78 -14.51
N VAL A 75 5.52 -16.47 -14.13
CA VAL A 75 6.08 -16.37 -12.78
C VAL A 75 6.54 -14.95 -12.49
N LEU A 76 7.29 -14.33 -13.40
CA LEU A 76 7.80 -12.97 -13.22
C LEU A 76 6.67 -11.94 -13.10
N GLY A 77 5.65 -12.04 -13.94
CA GLY A 77 4.49 -11.15 -13.91
C GLY A 77 3.72 -11.25 -12.59
N LYS A 78 3.40 -12.46 -12.15
CA LYS A 78 2.73 -12.70 -10.86
C LYS A 78 3.55 -12.20 -9.68
N PHE A 79 4.85 -12.47 -9.69
CA PHE A 79 5.75 -11.99 -8.65
C PHE A 79 5.73 -10.47 -8.55
N THR A 80 5.75 -9.77 -9.69
CA THR A 80 5.69 -8.30 -9.73
C THR A 80 4.39 -7.79 -9.10
N VAL A 81 3.23 -8.31 -9.50
CA VAL A 81 1.93 -7.86 -8.96
C VAL A 81 1.82 -8.15 -7.46
N ILE A 82 2.23 -9.34 -7.02
CA ILE A 82 2.15 -9.72 -5.59
C ILE A 82 3.09 -8.87 -4.74
N SER A 83 4.31 -8.61 -5.22
CA SER A 83 5.28 -7.80 -4.47
C SER A 83 4.81 -6.37 -4.30
N VAL A 84 4.31 -5.73 -5.36
CA VAL A 84 3.76 -4.37 -5.32
C VAL A 84 2.53 -4.33 -4.42
N PHE A 85 1.61 -5.27 -4.57
CA PHE A 85 0.42 -5.38 -3.72
C PHE A 85 0.77 -5.51 -2.24
N THR A 86 1.67 -6.43 -1.90
CA THR A 86 2.09 -6.67 -0.52
C THR A 86 2.73 -5.43 0.09
N TYR A 87 3.62 -4.76 -0.65
CA TYR A 87 4.24 -3.53 -0.20
C TYR A 87 3.20 -2.43 0.09
N ILE A 88 2.26 -2.21 -0.83
CA ILE A 88 1.20 -1.22 -0.67
C ILE A 88 0.33 -1.54 0.55
N VAL A 89 -0.11 -2.79 0.70
CA VAL A 89 -0.94 -3.21 1.84
C VAL A 89 -0.23 -2.97 3.17
N ILE A 90 1.05 -3.31 3.27
CA ILE A 90 1.85 -3.07 4.47
C ILE A 90 1.90 -1.57 4.79
N MET A 91 2.20 -0.73 3.80
CA MET A 91 2.28 0.72 3.99
C MET A 91 0.94 1.34 4.41
N GLU A 92 -0.17 0.88 3.82
CA GLU A 92 -1.51 1.34 4.20
C GLU A 92 -1.87 0.92 5.64
N ILE A 93 -1.53 -0.31 6.04
CA ILE A 93 -1.77 -0.80 7.41
C ILE A 93 -0.93 -0.02 8.42
N ILE A 94 0.34 0.24 8.12
CA ILE A 94 1.21 1.04 9.01
C ILE A 94 0.63 2.45 9.16
N SER A 95 0.24 3.10 8.08
CA SER A 95 -0.36 4.44 8.10
C SER A 95 -1.66 4.47 8.91
N LEU A 96 -2.54 3.47 8.75
CA LEU A 96 -3.75 3.30 9.55
C LEU A 96 -3.44 3.18 11.04
N LEU A 97 -2.45 2.37 11.42
CA LEU A 97 -2.04 2.20 12.81
C LEU A 97 -1.44 3.48 13.39
N GLU A 98 -0.64 4.21 12.62
CA GLU A 98 -0.09 5.51 13.03
C GLU A 98 -1.21 6.55 13.26
N ASN A 99 -2.20 6.61 12.37
CA ASN A 99 -3.36 7.46 12.54
C ASN A 99 -4.17 7.06 13.79
N TYR A 100 -4.38 5.76 13.99
CA TYR A 100 -5.09 5.24 15.15
C TYR A 100 -4.38 5.56 16.48
N ILE A 101 -3.07 5.41 16.55
CA ILE A 101 -2.27 5.77 17.74
C ILE A 101 -2.36 7.27 18.03
N ALA A 102 -2.37 8.10 17.00
CA ALA A 102 -2.49 9.55 17.16
C ALA A 102 -3.89 9.96 17.66
N ILE A 103 -4.93 9.18 17.33
CA ILE A 103 -6.30 9.37 17.83
C ILE A 103 -6.44 8.78 19.24
N ASN A 104 -5.85 7.62 19.49
CA ASN A 104 -5.91 6.89 20.77
C ASN A 104 -4.49 6.53 21.27
N PRO A 105 -3.81 7.44 21.99
CA PRO A 105 -2.45 7.22 22.46
C PRO A 105 -2.29 6.05 23.46
N SER A 106 -3.38 5.55 24.03
CA SER A 106 -3.37 4.42 24.97
C SER A 106 -3.32 3.03 24.28
N ALA A 107 -3.38 2.96 22.96
CA ALA A 107 -3.36 1.73 22.17
C ALA A 107 -1.97 1.08 22.16
N LYS A 108 -1.61 0.39 23.25
CA LYS A 108 -0.28 -0.25 23.43
C LYS A 108 0.01 -1.30 22.35
N TRP A 109 -1.00 -2.07 21.95
CA TRP A 109 -0.86 -3.12 20.93
C TRP A 109 -0.46 -2.56 19.55
N ALA A 110 -1.07 -1.45 19.13
CA ALA A 110 -0.75 -0.80 17.86
C ALA A 110 0.69 -0.23 17.87
N LYS A 111 1.11 0.36 19.00
CA LYS A 111 2.51 0.82 19.19
C LYS A 111 3.51 -0.34 19.10
N ALA A 112 3.18 -1.50 19.67
CA ALA A 112 4.05 -2.68 19.62
C ALA A 112 4.23 -3.20 18.19
N ILE A 113 3.16 -3.20 17.37
CA ILE A 113 3.23 -3.60 15.96
C ILE A 113 4.13 -2.63 15.17
N ILE A 114 3.90 -1.32 15.28
CA ILE A 114 4.71 -0.32 14.56
C ILE A 114 6.18 -0.41 14.97
N LYS A 115 6.47 -0.59 16.26
CA LYS A 115 7.84 -0.74 16.73
C LYS A 115 8.55 -1.91 16.04
N LYS A 116 7.91 -3.08 15.97
CA LYS A 116 8.46 -4.24 15.26
C LYS A 116 8.75 -3.95 13.79
N PHE A 117 7.86 -3.26 13.09
CA PHE A 117 8.11 -2.91 11.68
C PHE A 117 9.31 -1.97 11.52
N LYS A 118 9.44 -0.96 12.39
CA LYS A 118 10.56 -0.01 12.35
C LYS A 118 11.90 -0.68 12.70
N ASP A 119 11.88 -1.63 13.62
CA ASP A 119 13.08 -2.42 13.99
C ASP A 119 13.56 -3.26 12.79
N PHE A 120 12.63 -3.89 12.03
CA PHE A 120 12.96 -4.61 10.79
C PHE A 120 13.55 -3.69 9.71
N GLU A 121 12.98 -2.51 9.49
CA GLU A 121 13.46 -1.54 8.50
C GLU A 121 14.87 -1.01 8.86
N SER A 122 15.17 -0.81 10.14
CA SER A 122 16.49 -0.37 10.59
C SER A 122 17.57 -1.45 10.41
N GLU A 123 17.25 -2.73 10.66
CA GLU A 123 18.19 -3.85 10.45
C GLU A 123 18.52 -4.08 8.97
N GLU A 124 17.60 -3.77 8.06
CA GLU A 124 17.82 -3.88 6.61
C GLU A 124 18.72 -2.76 6.07
N ASN A 125 18.64 -1.56 6.66
CA ASN A 125 19.45 -0.40 6.25
C ASN A 125 20.89 -0.44 6.80
N GLU A 126 21.23 -1.30 7.74
CA GLU A 126 22.57 -1.46 8.30
C GLU A 126 23.42 -2.56 7.58
N LYS A 127 22.83 -3.27 6.61
CA LYS A 127 23.50 -4.31 5.79
C LYS A 127 23.87 -3.80 4.40
#